data_35e99a09de7f779d11f684e722e15975
#
_entry.id   35e99a09de7f779d11f684e722e15975
#
_cell.length_a   1.000
_cell.length_b   1.000
_cell.length_c   1.000
_cell.angle_alpha   90.00
_cell.angle_beta   90.00
_cell.angle_gamma   90.00
#
_symmetry.space_group_name_H-M   'P 1'
#
loop_
_entity.id
_entity.type
_entity.pdbx_description
1 polymer ?
#
loop_
_entity_poly.entity_id
_entity_poly.type
_entity_poly.pdbx_seq_one_letter_code
_entity_poly.pdbx_strand_id
1 'polypeptide(L)'
;MTSLIHLNGPPGIGKSTLAARYAHRHPGTLNLDIDSLHPLVGGWEDEDNHTHEIVRPIALAMAATQLRGGRDVILPQYLARLTEIDKFEQVAREEGAAFREVVLLAGKTEAIARFDRRSDDSAWGRHNRRLVALHGGPAMLASMYDRLLEILPARPDAVVVRCEPDAVEATYALLIEALRG
;
A
#
# COMPACT_ATOMS: atom_id res chain seq x y z
N MET A 1 6.84 8.31 19.53
CA MET A 1 5.90 9.07 18.65
C MET A 1 5.22 8.04 17.77
N THR A 2 3.90 8.08 17.68
CA THR A 2 3.11 7.21 16.77
C THR A 2 3.39 7.57 15.32
N SER A 3 3.23 6.58 14.44
CA SER A 3 3.50 6.76 13.01
C SER A 3 2.41 6.17 12.14
N LEU A 4 2.09 6.84 11.04
CA LEU A 4 1.45 6.27 9.88
C LEU A 4 2.53 5.93 8.86
N ILE A 5 2.73 4.64 8.63
CA ILE A 5 3.74 4.10 7.72
C ILE A 5 3.05 3.73 6.41
N HIS A 6 3.27 4.50 5.35
CA HIS A 6 2.76 4.20 4.03
C HIS A 6 3.78 3.35 3.27
N LEU A 7 3.44 2.08 3.03
CA LEU A 7 4.19 1.20 2.12
C LEU A 7 3.62 1.33 0.71
N ASN A 8 4.24 2.16 -0.10
CA ASN A 8 3.89 2.33 -1.50
C ASN A 8 4.70 1.38 -2.39
N GLY A 9 4.30 1.24 -3.64
CA GLY A 9 4.99 0.37 -4.59
C GLY A 9 4.03 -0.26 -5.59
N PRO A 10 4.52 -0.78 -6.72
CA PRO A 10 3.67 -1.38 -7.75
C PRO A 10 2.92 -2.61 -7.21
N PRO A 11 1.81 -3.01 -7.88
CA PRO A 11 1.12 -4.25 -7.56
C PRO A 11 2.07 -5.45 -7.59
N GLY A 12 1.89 -6.40 -6.68
CA GLY A 12 2.72 -7.63 -6.63
C GLY A 12 4.07 -7.49 -5.94
N ILE A 13 4.54 -6.28 -5.56
CA ILE A 13 5.88 -6.05 -5.00
C ILE A 13 6.09 -6.62 -3.58
N GLY A 14 5.03 -6.99 -2.86
CA GLY A 14 5.12 -7.57 -1.53
C GLY A 14 4.71 -6.65 -0.38
N LYS A 15 4.05 -5.52 -0.63
CA LYS A 15 3.58 -4.56 0.39
C LYS A 15 2.79 -5.23 1.52
N SER A 16 1.73 -5.98 1.17
CA SER A 16 0.85 -6.62 2.16
C SER A 16 1.58 -7.65 3.01
N THR A 17 2.55 -8.39 2.41
CA THR A 17 3.38 -9.35 3.15
C THR A 17 4.26 -8.66 4.19
N LEU A 18 4.91 -7.55 3.80
CA LEU A 18 5.76 -6.78 4.72
C LEU A 18 4.93 -6.08 5.80
N ALA A 19 3.76 -5.54 5.44
CA ALA A 19 2.85 -4.90 6.39
C ALA A 19 2.31 -5.89 7.44
N ALA A 20 1.88 -7.08 7.01
CA ALA A 20 1.44 -8.14 7.91
C ALA A 20 2.56 -8.56 8.88
N ARG A 21 3.80 -8.71 8.37
CA ARG A 21 4.97 -9.02 9.20
C ARG A 21 5.29 -7.90 10.18
N TYR A 22 5.22 -6.65 9.73
CA TYR A 22 5.44 -5.49 10.60
C TYR A 22 4.43 -5.47 11.74
N ALA A 23 3.14 -5.55 11.43
CA ALA A 23 2.08 -5.56 12.43
C ALA A 23 2.22 -6.72 13.43
N HIS A 24 2.61 -7.92 12.95
CA HIS A 24 2.86 -9.08 13.80
C HIS A 24 4.02 -8.86 14.79
N ARG A 25 5.09 -8.18 14.34
CA ARG A 25 6.28 -7.89 15.17
C ARG A 25 6.15 -6.64 16.04
N HIS A 26 5.12 -5.81 15.80
CA HIS A 26 4.83 -4.58 16.55
C HIS A 26 3.40 -4.64 17.08
N PRO A 27 3.15 -5.32 18.23
CA PRO A 27 1.82 -5.50 18.79
C PRO A 27 1.10 -4.16 18.99
N GLY A 28 -0.16 -4.08 18.57
CA GLY A 28 -0.97 -2.88 18.61
C GLY A 28 -0.97 -2.07 17.30
N THR A 29 -0.08 -2.36 16.36
CA THR A 29 -0.09 -1.73 15.03
C THR A 29 -1.29 -2.22 14.20
N LEU A 30 -2.02 -1.29 13.60
CA LEU A 30 -3.07 -1.59 12.63
C LEU A 30 -2.44 -1.84 11.25
N ASN A 31 -2.59 -3.04 10.71
CA ASN A 31 -2.34 -3.30 9.30
C ASN A 31 -3.57 -2.87 8.50
N LEU A 32 -3.53 -1.66 7.94
CA LEU A 32 -4.65 -1.06 7.21
C LEU A 32 -4.52 -1.35 5.70
N ASP A 33 -4.78 -2.60 5.32
CA ASP A 33 -4.87 -2.99 3.91
C ASP A 33 -6.26 -2.60 3.38
N ILE A 34 -6.33 -1.50 2.62
CA ILE A 34 -7.60 -0.96 2.09
C ILE A 34 -8.28 -1.97 1.17
N ASP A 35 -7.50 -2.77 0.46
CA ASP A 35 -8.02 -3.80 -0.45
C ASP A 35 -8.89 -4.82 0.30
N SER A 36 -8.60 -5.07 1.58
CA SER A 36 -9.39 -5.96 2.44
C SER A 36 -10.76 -5.38 2.85
N LEU A 37 -10.98 -4.10 2.67
CA LEU A 37 -12.26 -3.44 3.00
C LEU A 37 -13.30 -3.58 1.88
N HIS A 38 -12.86 -3.74 0.63
CA HIS A 38 -13.79 -3.86 -0.50
C HIS A 38 -14.83 -4.97 -0.32
N PRO A 39 -14.47 -6.21 0.04
CA PRO A 39 -15.43 -7.28 0.23
C PRO A 39 -16.45 -7.05 1.36
N LEU A 40 -16.23 -6.05 2.22
CA LEU A 40 -17.17 -5.67 3.28
C LEU A 40 -18.30 -4.77 2.78
N VAL A 41 -18.19 -4.24 1.57
CA VAL A 41 -19.19 -3.35 0.95
C VAL A 41 -20.08 -4.17 0.02
N GLY A 42 -21.40 -4.08 0.19
CA GLY A 42 -22.35 -4.77 -0.71
C GLY A 42 -22.16 -4.32 -2.16
N GLY A 43 -22.13 -5.29 -3.09
CA GLY A 43 -21.98 -5.03 -4.53
C GLY A 43 -20.54 -4.61 -4.92
N TRP A 44 -19.53 -4.86 -4.12
CA TRP A 44 -18.16 -4.43 -4.33
C TRP A 44 -17.50 -4.98 -5.61
N GLU A 45 -18.00 -6.08 -6.15
CA GLU A 45 -17.50 -6.69 -7.41
C GLU A 45 -17.96 -5.93 -8.67
N ASP A 46 -18.94 -5.07 -8.54
CA ASP A 46 -19.47 -4.25 -9.62
C ASP A 46 -18.68 -2.93 -9.68
N GLU A 47 -17.99 -2.69 -10.81
CA GLU A 47 -17.18 -1.49 -11.02
C GLU A 47 -18.02 -0.20 -10.97
N ASP A 48 -19.30 -0.25 -11.36
CA ASP A 48 -20.21 0.90 -11.36
C ASP A 48 -20.55 1.38 -9.94
N ASN A 49 -20.32 0.54 -8.92
CA ASN A 49 -20.52 0.93 -7.52
C ASN A 49 -19.38 1.79 -6.95
N HIS A 50 -18.31 2.01 -7.71
CA HIS A 50 -17.18 2.88 -7.32
C HIS A 50 -16.69 2.68 -5.88
N THR A 51 -16.55 1.43 -5.45
CA THR A 51 -16.29 1.07 -4.04
C THR A 51 -15.03 1.72 -3.46
N HIS A 52 -14.08 2.13 -4.30
CA HIS A 52 -12.92 2.93 -3.88
C HIS A 52 -13.34 4.25 -3.21
N GLU A 53 -14.43 4.88 -3.66
CA GLU A 53 -14.95 6.12 -3.07
C GLU A 53 -15.58 5.88 -1.69
N ILE A 54 -16.03 4.64 -1.44
CA ILE A 54 -16.63 4.22 -0.17
C ILE A 54 -15.54 3.82 0.82
N VAL A 55 -14.59 2.96 0.42
CA VAL A 55 -13.61 2.39 1.36
C VAL A 55 -12.51 3.37 1.77
N ARG A 56 -12.17 4.35 0.92
CA ARG A 56 -11.12 5.33 1.25
C ARG A 56 -11.45 6.21 2.45
N PRO A 57 -12.63 6.86 2.55
CA PRO A 57 -13.02 7.58 3.75
C PRO A 57 -13.05 6.70 5.00
N ILE A 58 -13.47 5.44 4.88
CA ILE A 58 -13.44 4.47 5.98
C ILE A 58 -12.00 4.23 6.43
N ALA A 59 -11.08 3.99 5.50
CA ALA A 59 -9.68 3.78 5.81
C ALA A 59 -9.04 5.01 6.49
N LEU A 60 -9.35 6.24 6.05
CA LEU A 60 -8.88 7.46 6.69
C LEU A 60 -9.40 7.57 8.14
N ALA A 61 -10.69 7.27 8.37
CA ALA A 61 -11.28 7.27 9.70
C ALA A 61 -10.67 6.20 10.62
N MET A 62 -10.37 5.01 10.08
CA MET A 62 -9.69 3.94 10.81
C MET A 62 -8.26 4.38 11.20
N ALA A 63 -7.51 4.97 10.28
CA ALA A 63 -6.17 5.50 10.54
C ALA A 63 -6.21 6.56 11.64
N ALA A 64 -7.09 7.56 11.54
CA ALA A 64 -7.25 8.62 12.54
C ALA A 64 -7.57 8.04 13.92
N THR A 65 -8.53 7.12 14.00
CA THR A 65 -8.93 6.49 15.27
C THR A 65 -7.77 5.72 15.92
N GLN A 66 -7.02 4.97 15.13
CA GLN A 66 -5.88 4.20 15.62
C GLN A 66 -4.75 5.09 16.14
N LEU A 67 -4.40 6.14 15.38
CA LEU A 67 -3.35 7.10 15.75
C LEU A 67 -3.73 7.89 17.00
N ARG A 68 -4.98 8.34 17.10
CA ARG A 68 -5.52 9.01 18.30
C ARG A 68 -5.43 8.11 19.53
N GLY A 69 -5.56 6.81 19.37
CA GLY A 69 -5.36 5.81 20.40
C GLY A 69 -3.90 5.56 20.78
N GLY A 70 -2.95 6.33 20.22
CA GLY A 70 -1.51 6.22 20.53
C GLY A 70 -0.85 4.98 19.91
N ARG A 71 -1.36 4.45 18.79
CA ARG A 71 -0.87 3.22 18.16
C ARG A 71 -0.58 3.45 16.68
N ASP A 72 0.42 2.74 16.16
CA ASP A 72 0.86 2.87 14.77
C ASP A 72 -0.15 2.32 13.77
N VAL A 73 -0.05 2.83 12.55
CA VAL A 73 -0.74 2.32 11.36
C VAL A 73 0.31 1.99 10.30
N ILE A 74 0.21 0.81 9.68
CA ILE A 74 0.92 0.48 8.46
C ILE A 74 -0.07 0.29 7.33
N LEU A 75 0.13 1.05 6.23
CA LEU A 75 -0.77 1.18 5.09
C LEU A 75 -0.10 0.62 3.83
N PRO A 76 -0.31 -0.67 3.46
CA PRO A 76 0.28 -1.28 2.27
C PRO A 76 -0.56 -0.97 1.02
N GLN A 77 -0.54 0.26 0.54
CA GLN A 77 -1.39 0.68 -0.56
C GLN A 77 -0.56 1.28 -1.71
N TYR A 78 -0.87 0.87 -2.96
CA TYR A 78 -0.41 1.60 -4.14
C TYR A 78 -1.17 2.92 -4.25
N LEU A 79 -0.46 4.02 -4.18
CA LEU A 79 -0.98 5.36 -4.43
C LEU A 79 -0.03 6.11 -5.38
N ALA A 80 -0.54 6.51 -6.54
CA ALA A 80 0.19 7.25 -7.56
C ALA A 80 -0.48 8.59 -7.90
N ARG A 81 -1.21 9.15 -6.93
CA ARG A 81 -1.76 10.52 -6.97
C ARG A 81 -1.39 11.22 -5.68
N LEU A 82 -0.70 12.35 -5.79
CA LEU A 82 -0.28 13.12 -4.62
C LEU A 82 -1.44 13.44 -3.68
N THR A 83 -2.59 13.86 -4.24
CA THR A 83 -3.80 14.17 -3.45
C THR A 83 -4.31 13.02 -2.59
N GLU A 84 -4.06 11.78 -2.99
CA GLU A 84 -4.47 10.62 -2.19
C GLU A 84 -3.46 10.32 -1.06
N ILE A 85 -2.17 10.52 -1.33
CA ILE A 85 -1.12 10.41 -0.31
C ILE A 85 -1.27 11.53 0.72
N ASP A 86 -1.52 12.75 0.27
CA ASP A 86 -1.68 13.94 1.11
C ASP A 86 -2.82 13.79 2.13
N LYS A 87 -3.90 13.07 1.78
CA LYS A 87 -4.99 12.78 2.72
C LYS A 87 -4.52 11.96 3.92
N PHE A 88 -3.71 10.93 3.71
CA PHE A 88 -3.16 10.12 4.81
C PHE A 88 -2.09 10.88 5.59
N GLU A 89 -1.26 11.66 4.92
CA GLU A 89 -0.30 12.54 5.57
C GLU A 89 -0.99 13.60 6.44
N GLN A 90 -2.10 14.16 5.96
CA GLN A 90 -2.92 15.09 6.74
C GLN A 90 -3.51 14.43 7.98
N VAL A 91 -4.06 13.21 7.86
CA VAL A 91 -4.54 12.44 9.01
C VAL A 91 -3.44 12.24 10.05
N ALA A 92 -2.24 11.85 9.63
CA ALA A 92 -1.12 11.69 10.56
C ALA A 92 -0.79 13.00 11.28
N ARG A 93 -0.72 14.11 10.55
CA ARG A 93 -0.45 15.44 11.11
C ARG A 93 -1.54 15.90 12.10
N GLU A 94 -2.81 15.70 11.76
CA GLU A 94 -3.96 16.08 12.61
C GLU A 94 -3.99 15.30 13.92
N GLU A 95 -3.55 14.04 13.90
CA GLU A 95 -3.47 13.19 15.08
C GLU A 95 -2.09 13.26 15.80
N GLY A 96 -1.21 14.19 15.39
CA GLY A 96 0.10 14.39 16.03
C GLY A 96 1.07 13.22 15.82
N ALA A 97 0.89 12.44 14.76
CA ALA A 97 1.72 11.31 14.39
C ALA A 97 2.71 11.66 13.27
N ALA A 98 3.81 10.93 13.19
CA ALA A 98 4.71 11.03 12.05
C ALA A 98 4.10 10.33 10.82
N PHE A 99 4.21 10.95 9.64
CA PHE A 99 3.98 10.28 8.37
C PHE A 99 5.32 9.79 7.81
N ARG A 100 5.41 8.50 7.48
CA ARG A 100 6.61 7.90 6.93
C ARG A 100 6.25 7.15 5.65
N GLU A 101 6.84 7.57 4.53
CA GLU A 101 6.59 6.93 3.23
C GLU A 101 7.80 6.09 2.83
N VAL A 102 7.56 4.79 2.58
CA VAL A 102 8.55 3.86 2.05
C VAL A 102 8.03 3.31 0.74
N VAL A 103 8.80 3.50 -0.33
CA VAL A 103 8.44 3.04 -1.68
C VAL A 103 9.24 1.81 -2.04
N LEU A 104 8.55 0.69 -2.16
CA LEU A 104 9.15 -0.59 -2.55
C LEU A 104 9.24 -0.65 -4.07
N LEU A 105 10.43 -0.84 -4.61
CA LEU A 105 10.67 -0.94 -6.05
C LEU A 105 11.50 -2.18 -6.40
N ALA A 106 11.19 -2.77 -7.54
CA ALA A 106 12.03 -3.73 -8.28
C ALA A 106 12.15 -3.23 -9.73
N GLY A 107 12.85 -3.94 -10.57
CA GLY A 107 12.80 -3.67 -12.01
C GLY A 107 11.37 -3.79 -12.55
N LYS A 108 10.98 -2.94 -13.51
CA LYS A 108 9.60 -2.89 -14.04
C LYS A 108 9.11 -4.25 -14.52
N THR A 109 9.92 -4.94 -15.33
CA THR A 109 9.60 -6.29 -15.84
C THR A 109 9.41 -7.29 -14.69
N GLU A 110 10.28 -7.23 -13.68
CA GLU A 110 10.19 -8.11 -12.51
C GLU A 110 8.94 -7.82 -11.67
N ALA A 111 8.59 -6.55 -11.47
CA ALA A 111 7.38 -6.17 -10.74
C ALA A 111 6.11 -6.71 -11.41
N ILE A 112 6.02 -6.63 -12.75
CA ILE A 112 4.93 -7.18 -13.54
C ILE A 112 4.89 -8.71 -13.41
N ALA A 113 6.03 -9.38 -13.57
CA ALA A 113 6.11 -10.83 -13.46
C ALA A 113 5.73 -11.34 -12.05
N ARG A 114 6.04 -10.58 -10.98
CA ARG A 114 5.63 -10.91 -9.61
C ARG A 114 4.12 -10.85 -9.43
N PHE A 115 3.45 -9.88 -10.05
CA PHE A 115 1.99 -9.80 -10.00
C PHE A 115 1.35 -11.04 -10.61
N ASP A 116 1.84 -11.49 -11.77
CA ASP A 116 1.32 -12.67 -12.46
C ASP A 116 1.57 -13.98 -11.68
N ARG A 117 2.71 -14.09 -10.98
CA ARG A 117 3.06 -15.25 -10.14
C ARG A 117 2.36 -15.28 -8.78
N ARG A 118 1.72 -14.16 -8.39
CA ARG A 118 1.08 -14.05 -7.08
C ARG A 118 -0.09 -15.03 -6.95
N SER A 119 -0.02 -15.93 -5.98
CA SER A 119 -1.11 -16.80 -5.55
C SER A 119 -1.91 -16.10 -4.45
N ASP A 120 -2.77 -15.15 -4.82
CA ASP A 120 -3.71 -14.54 -3.89
C ASP A 120 -5.12 -15.06 -4.19
N ASP A 121 -5.55 -16.04 -3.44
CA ASP A 121 -6.86 -16.68 -3.60
C ASP A 121 -7.97 -16.00 -2.77
N SER A 122 -7.69 -14.83 -2.19
CA SER A 122 -8.74 -14.01 -1.58
C SER A 122 -9.76 -13.55 -2.63
N ALA A 123 -10.96 -13.19 -2.17
CA ALA A 123 -12.01 -12.65 -3.05
C ALA A 123 -11.49 -11.42 -3.81
N TRP A 124 -10.83 -10.50 -3.10
CA TRP A 124 -10.21 -9.32 -3.70
C TRP A 124 -9.08 -9.68 -4.68
N GLY A 125 -8.20 -10.59 -4.31
CA GLY A 125 -7.09 -11.01 -5.19
C GLY A 125 -7.57 -11.57 -6.53
N ARG A 126 -8.63 -12.40 -6.52
CA ARG A 126 -9.25 -12.92 -7.75
C ARG A 126 -9.89 -11.79 -8.57
N HIS A 127 -10.63 -10.90 -7.91
CA HIS A 127 -11.27 -9.75 -8.56
C HIS A 127 -10.24 -8.81 -9.18
N ASN A 128 -9.20 -8.46 -8.45
CA ASN A 128 -8.13 -7.57 -8.93
C ASN A 128 -7.39 -8.15 -10.15
N ARG A 129 -7.09 -9.47 -10.15
CA ARG A 129 -6.51 -10.13 -11.34
C ARG A 129 -7.43 -10.04 -12.55
N ARG A 130 -8.75 -10.22 -12.34
CA ARG A 130 -9.75 -10.08 -13.40
C ARG A 130 -9.77 -8.63 -13.95
N LEU A 131 -9.79 -7.63 -13.08
CA LEU A 131 -9.77 -6.21 -13.46
C LEU A 131 -8.51 -5.87 -14.27
N VAL A 132 -7.35 -6.28 -13.79
CA VAL A 132 -6.08 -6.07 -14.51
C VAL A 132 -6.14 -6.69 -15.89
N ALA A 133 -6.63 -7.93 -16.02
CA ALA A 133 -6.76 -8.61 -17.33
C ALA A 133 -7.72 -7.86 -18.26
N LEU A 134 -8.86 -7.35 -17.74
CA LEU A 134 -9.85 -6.60 -18.53
C LEU A 134 -9.33 -5.23 -18.99
N HIS A 135 -8.50 -4.57 -18.18
CA HIS A 135 -8.04 -3.20 -18.43
C HIS A 135 -6.63 -3.12 -19.03
N GLY A 136 -6.15 -4.18 -19.67
CA GLY A 136 -4.91 -4.17 -20.45
C GLY A 136 -3.77 -5.03 -19.90
N GLY A 137 -3.99 -5.80 -18.84
CA GLY A 137 -3.01 -6.77 -18.32
C GLY A 137 -1.65 -6.14 -17.99
N PRO A 138 -0.55 -6.69 -18.57
CA PRO A 138 0.79 -6.17 -18.32
C PRO A 138 0.99 -4.70 -18.68
N ALA A 139 0.27 -4.17 -19.68
CA ALA A 139 0.35 -2.75 -20.06
C ALA A 139 -0.25 -1.84 -18.97
N MET A 140 -1.35 -2.25 -18.34
CA MET A 140 -1.92 -1.55 -17.18
C MET A 140 -0.91 -1.51 -16.02
N LEU A 141 -0.31 -2.66 -15.68
CA LEU A 141 0.69 -2.73 -14.61
C LEU A 141 1.93 -1.88 -14.92
N ALA A 142 2.37 -1.86 -16.18
CA ALA A 142 3.46 -1.00 -16.64
C ALA A 142 3.12 0.50 -16.46
N SER A 143 1.90 0.90 -16.83
CA SER A 143 1.41 2.27 -16.62
C SER A 143 1.34 2.65 -15.13
N MET A 144 0.90 1.72 -14.28
CA MET A 144 0.88 1.96 -12.82
C MET A 144 2.32 2.15 -12.28
N TYR A 145 3.27 1.36 -12.75
CA TYR A 145 4.67 1.50 -12.38
C TYR A 145 5.23 2.88 -12.77
N ASP A 146 4.98 3.32 -14.01
CA ASP A 146 5.46 4.61 -14.52
C ASP A 146 4.85 5.78 -13.75
N ARG A 147 3.55 5.77 -13.51
CA ARG A 147 2.87 6.80 -12.70
C ARG A 147 3.44 6.92 -11.29
N LEU A 148 3.83 5.79 -10.68
CA LEU A 148 4.46 5.84 -9.36
C LEU A 148 5.81 6.56 -9.45
N LEU A 149 6.64 6.27 -10.47
CA LEU A 149 7.91 6.95 -10.65
C LEU A 149 7.75 8.44 -10.94
N GLU A 150 6.70 8.83 -11.67
CA GLU A 150 6.41 10.23 -12.01
C GLU A 150 6.13 11.10 -10.77
N ILE A 151 5.54 10.54 -9.72
CA ILE A 151 5.25 11.30 -8.49
C ILE A 151 6.40 11.36 -7.49
N LEU A 152 7.39 10.46 -7.58
CA LEU A 152 8.50 10.40 -6.61
C LEU A 152 9.30 11.70 -6.47
N PRO A 153 9.59 12.48 -7.54
CA PRO A 153 10.28 13.76 -7.39
C PRO A 153 9.54 14.78 -6.51
N ALA A 154 8.21 14.66 -6.39
CA ALA A 154 7.39 15.50 -5.52
C ALA A 154 7.29 14.97 -4.07
N ARG A 155 7.94 13.83 -3.78
CA ARG A 155 7.97 13.17 -2.46
C ARG A 155 9.40 12.98 -1.98
N PRO A 156 10.15 14.09 -1.70
CA PRO A 156 11.58 14.02 -1.39
C PRO A 156 11.89 13.26 -0.09
N ASP A 157 10.93 13.18 0.84
CA ASP A 157 11.07 12.49 2.13
C ASP A 157 10.73 10.99 2.04
N ALA A 158 10.24 10.52 0.88
CA ALA A 158 9.96 9.11 0.67
C ALA A 158 11.26 8.29 0.52
N VAL A 159 11.39 7.25 1.32
CA VAL A 159 12.56 6.36 1.26
C VAL A 159 12.30 5.24 0.26
N VAL A 160 13.14 5.14 -0.77
CA VAL A 160 13.04 4.07 -1.77
C VAL A 160 13.83 2.85 -1.32
N VAL A 161 13.15 1.73 -1.17
CA VAL A 161 13.73 0.42 -0.86
C VAL A 161 13.68 -0.48 -2.09
N ARG A 162 14.83 -0.95 -2.55
CA ARG A 162 14.92 -1.89 -3.66
C ARG A 162 14.71 -3.32 -3.17
N CYS A 163 13.75 -4.01 -3.83
CA CYS A 163 13.34 -5.36 -3.46
C CYS A 163 13.95 -6.38 -4.41
N GLU A 164 14.77 -7.28 -3.88
CA GLU A 164 15.25 -8.45 -4.61
C GLU A 164 14.18 -9.56 -4.68
N PRO A 165 14.22 -10.43 -5.71
CA PRO A 165 13.34 -11.60 -5.78
C PRO A 165 13.51 -12.49 -4.55
N ASP A 166 12.40 -12.99 -4.02
CA ASP A 166 12.32 -13.96 -2.91
C ASP A 166 13.07 -13.56 -1.61
N ALA A 167 13.50 -12.29 -1.50
CA ALA A 167 14.28 -11.77 -0.37
C ALA A 167 13.40 -11.03 0.66
N VAL A 168 12.30 -11.65 1.11
CA VAL A 168 11.35 -11.03 2.05
C VAL A 168 12.01 -10.56 3.34
N GLU A 169 12.92 -11.39 3.94
CA GLU A 169 13.62 -11.04 5.17
C GLU A 169 14.58 -9.86 4.97
N ALA A 170 15.35 -9.88 3.89
CA ALA A 170 16.27 -8.79 3.58
C ALA A 170 15.50 -7.48 3.31
N THR A 171 14.40 -7.54 2.54
CA THR A 171 13.53 -6.37 2.28
C THR A 171 12.90 -5.86 3.58
N TYR A 172 12.51 -6.76 4.48
CA TYR A 172 11.98 -6.36 5.79
C TYR A 172 13.06 -5.66 6.64
N ALA A 173 14.30 -6.13 6.64
CA ALA A 173 15.39 -5.47 7.33
C ALA A 173 15.65 -4.05 6.80
N LEU A 174 15.64 -3.87 5.47
CA LEU A 174 15.75 -2.56 4.83
C LEU A 174 14.57 -1.64 5.18
N LEU A 175 13.34 -2.18 5.25
CA LEU A 175 12.17 -1.43 5.71
C LEU A 175 12.39 -0.91 7.13
N ILE A 176 12.84 -1.76 8.06
CA ILE A 176 13.08 -1.35 9.44
C ILE A 176 14.19 -0.29 9.53
N GLU A 177 15.22 -0.39 8.71
CA GLU A 177 16.27 0.63 8.62
C GLU A 177 15.71 1.97 8.12
N ALA A 178 14.92 1.94 7.04
CA ALA A 178 14.27 3.13 6.48
C ALA A 178 13.33 3.84 7.48
N LEU A 179 12.75 3.10 8.43
CA LEU A 179 11.86 3.66 9.46
C LEU A 179 12.60 4.23 10.68
N ARG A 180 13.92 4.02 10.79
CA ARG A 180 14.73 4.57 11.90
C ARG A 180 15.31 5.95 11.63
N GLY A 181 15.47 6.29 10.35
CA GLY A 181 15.91 7.61 9.89
C GLY A 181 14.77 8.62 9.94
#